data_78c44336f0b5bcfa2762683c9adfc0bb
#
_entry.id   78c44336f0b5bcfa2762683c9adfc0bb
#
_cell.length_a   1.000
_cell.length_b   1.000
_cell.length_c   1.000
_cell.angle_alpha   90.00
_cell.angle_beta   90.00
_cell.angle_gamma   90.00
#
_symmetry.space_group_name_H-M   'P 1'
#
loop_
_entity.id
_entity.type
_entity.pdbx_description
1 polymer ?
#
loop_
_entity_poly.entity_id
_entity_poly.type
_entity_poly.pdbx_seq_one_letter_code
_entity_poly.pdbx_strand_id
1 'polypeptide(L)'
;TEKIIRIQPDVILYTPYPSVNYNDLESLTTSVLIPFPDYLESHPLGRAEWMKLVGYLCGKENEVDDWFDNIVKRYESLSNLCLKTEDKPTVFSDLPFKNQWYVPGGRSYIAKLFNDAGADYIWKDNESTGSLHIDAESVLLKAKNADYWRVINSYDEPFTYDKLERENELYSLFDAFKERNLLVCNVRECGYFEQSQYEPDILLADFIYHFHPELLENEWENYTPKYFKRLVK
;
A
#
# COMPACT_ATOMS: atom_id res chain seq x y z
N THR A 1 26.75 -5.55 -3.31
CA THR A 1 28.03 -5.60 -2.56
C THR A 1 29.10 -4.75 -3.24
N GLU A 2 29.46 -4.99 -4.51
CA GLU A 2 30.52 -4.23 -5.24
C GLU A 2 30.27 -2.73 -5.30
N LYS A 3 29.00 -2.29 -5.47
CA LYS A 3 28.64 -0.86 -5.44
C LYS A 3 28.96 -0.21 -4.11
N ILE A 4 28.69 -0.87 -2.98
CA ILE A 4 28.94 -0.36 -1.64
C ILE A 4 30.45 -0.14 -1.44
N ILE A 5 31.27 -1.14 -1.79
CA ILE A 5 32.72 -1.06 -1.70
C ILE A 5 33.28 0.10 -2.53
N ARG A 6 32.70 0.33 -3.72
CA ARG A 6 33.14 1.42 -4.62
C ARG A 6 32.69 2.80 -4.16
N ILE A 7 31.46 2.94 -3.62
CA ILE A 7 30.89 4.22 -3.23
C ILE A 7 31.41 4.66 -1.85
N GLN A 8 31.66 3.69 -0.94
CA GLN A 8 32.07 3.93 0.46
C GLN A 8 31.17 4.96 1.14
N PRO A 9 29.86 4.71 1.25
CA PRO A 9 28.94 5.67 1.85
C PRO A 9 29.19 5.80 3.36
N ASP A 10 28.88 6.94 3.95
CA ASP A 10 28.97 7.14 5.40
C ASP A 10 27.88 6.33 6.14
N VAL A 11 26.70 6.24 5.56
CA VAL A 11 25.52 5.55 6.14
C VAL A 11 24.88 4.64 5.10
N ILE A 12 24.42 3.46 5.56
CA ILE A 12 23.61 2.52 4.78
C ILE A 12 22.32 2.27 5.54
N LEU A 13 21.19 2.69 4.95
CA LEU A 13 19.87 2.28 5.44
C LEU A 13 19.53 0.92 4.85
N TYR A 14 19.07 0.00 5.68
CA TYR A 14 18.71 -1.34 5.22
C TYR A 14 17.39 -1.83 5.85
N THR A 15 16.63 -2.60 5.10
CA THR A 15 15.39 -3.22 5.60
C THR A 15 15.73 -4.52 6.33
N PRO A 16 15.48 -4.61 7.64
CA PRO A 16 15.86 -5.78 8.43
C PRO A 16 14.88 -6.95 8.25
N TYR A 17 15.11 -7.79 7.26
CA TYR A 17 14.33 -9.02 7.08
C TYR A 17 14.91 -10.17 7.93
N PRO A 18 14.09 -10.90 8.70
CA PRO A 18 14.56 -11.99 9.57
C PRO A 18 15.32 -13.12 8.84
N SER A 19 15.04 -13.29 7.53
CA SER A 19 15.68 -14.32 6.70
C SER A 19 17.00 -13.89 6.08
N VAL A 20 17.43 -12.64 6.26
CA VAL A 20 18.64 -12.08 5.65
C VAL A 20 19.73 -11.91 6.71
N ASN A 21 20.91 -12.45 6.43
CA ASN A 21 22.09 -12.24 7.27
C ASN A 21 22.83 -10.97 6.82
N TYR A 22 22.90 -9.97 7.68
CA TYR A 22 23.58 -8.69 7.41
C TYR A 22 25.02 -8.63 7.90
N ASN A 23 25.56 -9.68 8.59
CA ASN A 23 26.92 -9.70 9.10
C ASN A 23 27.97 -9.56 7.97
N ASP A 24 27.66 -10.09 6.79
CA ASP A 24 28.54 -9.94 5.62
C ASP A 24 28.64 -8.48 5.17
N LEU A 25 27.55 -7.71 5.31
CA LEU A 25 27.54 -6.29 4.99
C LEU A 25 28.40 -5.49 5.97
N GLU A 26 28.33 -5.78 7.26
CA GLU A 26 29.17 -5.15 8.29
C GLU A 26 30.65 -5.38 8.05
N SER A 27 31.02 -6.57 7.56
CA SER A 27 32.42 -6.91 7.27
C SER A 27 33.00 -6.23 6.02
N LEU A 28 32.15 -5.72 5.13
CA LEU A 28 32.51 -5.18 3.82
C LEU A 28 32.63 -3.65 3.78
N THR A 29 32.23 -2.96 4.84
CA THR A 29 32.16 -1.50 4.86
C THR A 29 32.47 -0.95 6.24
N THR A 30 33.00 0.28 6.29
CA THR A 30 33.11 1.08 7.52
C THR A 30 31.91 1.99 7.73
N SER A 31 30.90 1.90 6.87
CA SER A 31 29.66 2.67 6.96
C SER A 31 28.86 2.35 8.23
N VAL A 32 28.16 3.32 8.74
CA VAL A 32 27.16 3.09 9.79
C VAL A 32 25.93 2.42 9.18
N LEU A 33 25.58 1.24 9.70
CA LEU A 33 24.40 0.50 9.28
C LEU A 33 23.20 0.90 10.16
N ILE A 34 22.14 1.43 9.55
CA ILE A 34 20.92 1.85 10.26
C ILE A 34 19.75 1.00 9.75
N PRO A 35 19.08 0.22 10.61
CA PRO A 35 17.88 -0.49 10.21
C PRO A 35 16.74 0.49 9.89
N PHE A 36 16.02 0.24 8.80
CA PHE A 36 14.92 1.07 8.31
C PHE A 36 13.66 0.19 8.13
N PRO A 37 12.97 -0.18 9.22
CA PRO A 37 11.83 -1.11 9.21
C PRO A 37 10.48 -0.40 8.98
N ASP A 38 10.40 0.56 8.09
CA ASP A 38 9.19 1.35 7.78
C ASP A 38 7.96 0.47 7.47
N TYR A 39 8.18 -0.69 6.88
CA TYR A 39 7.12 -1.64 6.51
C TYR A 39 6.43 -2.30 7.71
N LEU A 40 7.00 -2.22 8.90
CA LEU A 40 6.41 -2.75 10.15
C LEU A 40 5.43 -1.78 10.81
N GLU A 41 5.39 -0.53 10.33
CA GLU A 41 4.46 0.46 10.86
C GLU A 41 3.01 0.04 10.62
N SER A 42 2.17 0.28 11.62
CA SER A 42 0.73 -0.02 11.56
C SER A 42 -0.09 1.14 11.01
N HIS A 43 0.53 2.33 10.86
CA HIS A 43 -0.13 3.55 10.38
C HIS A 43 0.57 4.11 9.15
N PRO A 44 -0.18 4.54 8.11
CA PRO A 44 0.41 5.11 6.89
C PRO A 44 1.31 6.32 7.15
N LEU A 45 0.90 7.22 8.06
CA LEU A 45 1.73 8.36 8.47
C LEU A 45 3.00 7.93 9.19
N GLY A 46 2.97 6.87 10.02
CA GLY A 46 4.15 6.32 10.67
C GLY A 46 5.19 5.86 9.65
N ARG A 47 4.75 5.22 8.55
CA ARG A 47 5.66 4.87 7.46
C ARG A 47 6.30 6.08 6.80
N ALA A 48 5.52 7.12 6.51
CA ALA A 48 6.02 8.35 5.91
C ALA A 48 7.00 9.09 6.82
N GLU A 49 6.78 9.05 8.14
CA GLU A 49 7.62 9.72 9.14
C GLU A 49 9.07 9.22 9.13
N TRP A 50 9.33 7.98 8.73
CA TRP A 50 10.69 7.47 8.58
C TRP A 50 11.56 8.30 7.64
N MET A 51 10.96 9.07 6.72
CA MET A 51 11.68 9.99 5.86
C MET A 51 12.35 11.13 6.62
N LYS A 52 11.87 11.47 7.83
CA LYS A 52 12.54 12.45 8.71
C LYS A 52 13.95 12.00 9.06
N LEU A 53 14.17 10.70 9.32
CA LEU A 53 15.51 10.17 9.55
C LEU A 53 16.44 10.48 8.37
N VAL A 54 15.96 10.27 7.13
CA VAL A 54 16.75 10.57 5.92
C VAL A 54 17.04 12.07 5.81
N GLY A 55 16.01 12.90 6.02
CA GLY A 55 16.16 14.36 6.01
C GLY A 55 17.20 14.84 7.04
N TYR A 56 17.15 14.33 8.25
CA TYR A 56 18.07 14.71 9.34
C TYR A 56 19.51 14.25 9.06
N LEU A 57 19.69 13.05 8.52
CA LEU A 57 21.01 12.58 8.08
C LEU A 57 21.62 13.43 6.95
N CYS A 58 20.77 14.10 6.17
CA CYS A 58 21.17 14.96 5.07
C CYS A 58 21.26 16.45 5.44
N GLY A 59 21.03 16.84 6.72
CA GLY A 59 20.99 18.23 7.16
C GLY A 59 19.82 19.03 6.57
N LYS A 60 18.65 18.36 6.41
CA LYS A 60 17.43 18.89 5.80
C LYS A 60 16.25 18.87 6.79
N GLU A 61 16.52 19.12 8.07
CA GLU A 61 15.55 18.96 9.16
C GLU A 61 14.28 19.78 8.89
N ASN A 62 14.43 21.08 8.64
CA ASN A 62 13.27 21.96 8.42
C ASN A 62 12.47 21.57 7.17
N GLU A 63 13.17 21.21 6.08
CA GLU A 63 12.52 20.82 4.82
C GLU A 63 11.69 19.56 4.98
N VAL A 64 12.21 18.55 5.70
CA VAL A 64 11.50 17.27 5.89
C VAL A 64 10.38 17.39 6.92
N ASP A 65 10.54 18.24 7.95
CA ASP A 65 9.48 18.50 8.92
C ASP A 65 8.30 19.23 8.27
N ASP A 66 8.56 20.31 7.52
CA ASP A 66 7.52 21.02 6.77
C ASP A 66 6.80 20.10 5.76
N TRP A 67 7.56 19.26 5.08
CA TRP A 67 7.01 18.27 4.15
C TRP A 67 6.07 17.29 4.86
N PHE A 68 6.51 16.72 5.98
CA PHE A 68 5.72 15.74 6.73
C PHE A 68 4.47 16.37 7.35
N ASP A 69 4.58 17.57 7.93
CA ASP A 69 3.45 18.30 8.50
C ASP A 69 2.36 18.60 7.45
N ASN A 70 2.76 18.88 6.21
CA ASN A 70 1.81 19.07 5.12
C ASN A 70 1.10 17.77 4.73
N ILE A 71 1.82 16.64 4.71
CA ILE A 71 1.22 15.32 4.48
C ILE A 71 0.22 14.97 5.58
N VAL A 72 0.60 15.16 6.85
CA VAL A 72 -0.28 14.91 8.00
C VAL A 72 -1.57 15.72 7.87
N LYS A 73 -1.48 17.01 7.59
CA LYS A 73 -2.67 17.87 7.43
C LYS A 73 -3.60 17.38 6.32
N ARG A 74 -3.06 17.02 5.15
CA ARG A 74 -3.89 16.51 4.04
C ARG A 74 -4.49 15.15 4.37
N TYR A 75 -3.70 14.23 4.92
CA TYR A 75 -4.16 12.91 5.31
C TYR A 75 -5.30 12.99 6.34
N GLU A 76 -5.13 13.76 7.42
CA GLU A 76 -6.13 13.94 8.46
C GLU A 76 -7.40 14.64 7.92
N SER A 77 -7.24 15.62 7.03
CA SER A 77 -8.37 16.27 6.37
C SER A 77 -9.20 15.25 5.58
N LEU A 78 -8.57 14.42 4.76
CA LEU A 78 -9.22 13.37 3.97
C LEU A 78 -9.87 12.30 4.85
N SER A 79 -9.16 11.79 5.84
CA SER A 79 -9.67 10.78 6.76
C SER A 79 -10.90 11.28 7.53
N ASN A 80 -10.90 12.56 7.95
CA ASN A 80 -12.02 13.18 8.65
C ASN A 80 -13.28 13.28 7.79
N LEU A 81 -13.18 13.41 6.46
CA LEU A 81 -14.33 13.37 5.56
C LEU A 81 -15.07 12.02 5.64
N CYS A 82 -14.31 10.92 5.78
CA CYS A 82 -14.85 9.57 5.80
C CYS A 82 -15.41 9.14 7.16
N LEU A 83 -15.12 9.85 8.25
CA LEU A 83 -15.58 9.47 9.60
C LEU A 83 -17.09 9.42 9.74
N LYS A 84 -17.83 10.16 8.91
CA LYS A 84 -19.30 10.31 8.98
C LYS A 84 -20.03 9.47 7.95
N THR A 85 -19.33 8.70 7.12
CA THR A 85 -19.98 7.84 6.13
C THR A 85 -20.67 6.68 6.83
N GLU A 86 -21.97 6.52 6.56
CA GLU A 86 -22.75 5.38 7.04
C GLU A 86 -22.56 4.15 6.14
N ASP A 87 -22.43 4.40 4.84
CA ASP A 87 -22.13 3.37 3.84
C ASP A 87 -20.63 3.10 3.83
N LYS A 88 -20.25 1.84 4.08
CA LYS A 88 -18.85 1.38 4.11
C LYS A 88 -18.68 0.21 3.15
N PRO A 89 -18.26 0.48 1.91
CA PRO A 89 -18.04 -0.59 0.96
C PRO A 89 -16.98 -1.57 1.48
N THR A 90 -17.24 -2.84 1.25
CA THR A 90 -16.32 -3.91 1.65
C THR A 90 -15.19 -4.06 0.65
N VAL A 91 -13.97 -4.29 1.15
CA VAL A 91 -12.77 -4.40 0.30
C VAL A 91 -11.90 -5.58 0.71
N PHE A 92 -11.38 -6.30 -0.29
CA PHE A 92 -10.31 -7.28 -0.11
C PHE A 92 -9.13 -7.00 -1.05
N SER A 93 -8.04 -7.76 -0.90
CA SER A 93 -6.76 -7.34 -1.45
C SER A 93 -5.94 -8.47 -2.04
N ASP A 94 -5.16 -8.10 -3.05
CA ASP A 94 -4.07 -8.83 -3.69
C ASP A 94 -4.49 -10.04 -4.56
N LEU A 95 -3.51 -10.71 -5.16
CA LEU A 95 -3.65 -11.91 -5.97
C LEU A 95 -2.90 -13.06 -5.32
N PRO A 96 -3.29 -14.32 -5.56
CA PRO A 96 -2.53 -15.45 -5.05
C PRO A 96 -1.17 -15.57 -5.75
N PHE A 97 -0.17 -15.97 -4.97
CA PHE A 97 1.13 -16.38 -5.47
C PHE A 97 1.33 -17.87 -5.12
N LYS A 98 1.59 -18.72 -6.10
CA LYS A 98 1.75 -20.17 -5.90
C LYS A 98 0.57 -20.78 -5.13
N ASN A 99 -0.65 -20.48 -5.53
CA ASN A 99 -1.91 -20.92 -4.92
C ASN A 99 -2.13 -20.48 -3.46
N GLN A 100 -1.36 -19.52 -2.97
CA GLN A 100 -1.52 -18.95 -1.64
C GLN A 100 -1.78 -17.47 -1.74
N TRP A 101 -2.80 -16.99 -1.05
CA TRP A 101 -3.12 -15.56 -0.97
C TRP A 101 -2.35 -14.91 0.17
N TYR A 102 -1.71 -13.79 -0.13
CA TYR A 102 -0.98 -12.97 0.84
C TYR A 102 -1.75 -11.67 1.01
N VAL A 103 -2.68 -11.64 1.98
CA VAL A 103 -3.47 -10.45 2.25
C VAL A 103 -2.93 -9.66 3.44
N PRO A 104 -3.06 -8.32 3.48
CA PRO A 104 -2.68 -7.52 4.63
C PRO A 104 -3.39 -7.98 5.92
N GLY A 105 -2.69 -8.06 7.02
CA GLY A 105 -3.31 -8.29 8.33
C GLY A 105 -4.20 -7.11 8.74
N GLY A 106 -5.15 -7.35 9.65
CA GLY A 106 -6.14 -6.36 10.04
C GLY A 106 -5.57 -5.14 10.80
N ARG A 107 -4.35 -5.28 11.36
CA ARG A 107 -3.63 -4.16 11.99
C ARG A 107 -2.49 -3.62 11.12
N SER A 108 -2.44 -3.96 9.84
CA SER A 108 -1.47 -3.41 8.90
C SER A 108 -1.80 -1.96 8.52
N TYR A 109 -0.80 -1.22 8.05
CA TYR A 109 -1.01 0.14 7.53
C TYR A 109 -1.98 0.18 6.34
N ILE A 110 -2.08 -0.90 5.55
CA ILE A 110 -3.05 -1.01 4.45
C ILE A 110 -4.47 -1.17 4.98
N ALA A 111 -4.68 -2.01 6.00
CA ALA A 111 -5.99 -2.14 6.64
C ALA A 111 -6.44 -0.82 7.27
N LYS A 112 -5.49 -0.09 7.90
CA LYS A 112 -5.74 1.26 8.42
C LYS A 112 -6.15 2.22 7.31
N LEU A 113 -5.46 2.18 6.17
CA LEU A 113 -5.74 3.05 5.02
C LEU A 113 -7.14 2.80 4.45
N PHE A 114 -7.58 1.54 4.34
CA PHE A 114 -8.96 1.22 3.94
C PHE A 114 -10.00 1.76 4.92
N ASN A 115 -9.74 1.58 6.22
CA ASN A 115 -10.63 2.12 7.25
C ASN A 115 -10.70 3.64 7.20
N ASP A 116 -9.58 4.33 7.00
CA ASP A 116 -9.51 5.79 6.92
C ASP A 116 -10.16 6.33 5.64
N ALA A 117 -10.18 5.52 4.58
CA ALA A 117 -10.94 5.79 3.36
C ALA A 117 -12.44 5.45 3.47
N GLY A 118 -12.93 5.09 4.65
CA GLY A 118 -14.35 4.79 4.89
C GLY A 118 -14.80 3.41 4.40
N ALA A 119 -13.87 2.46 4.14
CA ALA A 119 -14.22 1.12 3.71
C ALA A 119 -14.10 0.09 4.85
N ASP A 120 -14.75 -1.05 4.64
CA ASP A 120 -14.76 -2.18 5.57
C ASP A 120 -13.86 -3.31 5.03
N TYR A 121 -12.66 -3.44 5.60
CA TYR A 121 -11.70 -4.45 5.17
C TYR A 121 -12.11 -5.84 5.65
N ILE A 122 -12.14 -6.83 4.75
CA ILE A 122 -12.64 -8.19 5.03
C ILE A 122 -11.91 -8.88 6.19
N TRP A 123 -10.63 -8.58 6.42
CA TRP A 123 -9.84 -9.16 7.53
C TRP A 123 -9.52 -8.15 8.63
N LYS A 124 -10.32 -7.09 8.79
CA LYS A 124 -10.14 -6.03 9.81
C LYS A 124 -9.99 -6.55 11.25
N ASP A 125 -10.65 -7.67 11.58
CA ASP A 125 -10.63 -8.25 12.93
C ASP A 125 -9.36 -9.09 13.21
N ASN A 126 -8.50 -9.27 12.23
CA ASN A 126 -7.23 -9.97 12.43
C ASN A 126 -6.21 -9.04 13.08
N GLU A 127 -5.47 -9.55 14.06
CA GLU A 127 -4.55 -8.74 14.86
C GLU A 127 -3.12 -8.64 14.31
N SER A 128 -2.83 -9.28 13.17
CA SER A 128 -1.52 -9.21 12.53
C SER A 128 -1.27 -7.84 11.89
N THR A 129 -0.05 -7.33 12.00
CA THR A 129 0.45 -6.20 11.21
C THR A 129 1.08 -6.63 9.89
N GLY A 130 1.52 -7.90 9.80
CA GLY A 130 2.09 -8.50 8.60
C GLY A 130 1.06 -9.13 7.68
N SER A 131 1.53 -9.78 6.60
CA SER A 131 0.66 -10.49 5.67
C SER A 131 0.13 -11.80 6.26
N LEU A 132 -1.12 -12.09 6.00
CA LEU A 132 -1.77 -13.36 6.27
C LEU A 132 -1.59 -14.28 5.06
N HIS A 133 -1.37 -15.56 5.33
CA HIS A 133 -1.29 -16.60 4.30
C HIS A 133 -2.59 -17.39 4.32
N ILE A 134 -3.42 -17.22 3.31
CA ILE A 134 -4.77 -17.80 3.25
C ILE A 134 -4.91 -18.60 1.95
N ASP A 135 -5.52 -19.78 2.02
CA ASP A 135 -5.84 -20.56 0.83
C ASP A 135 -6.96 -19.91 0.00
N ALA A 136 -7.02 -20.23 -1.28
CA ALA A 136 -7.97 -19.61 -2.21
C ALA A 136 -9.45 -19.90 -1.87
N GLU A 137 -9.75 -21.06 -1.30
CA GLU A 137 -11.12 -21.44 -0.93
C GLU A 137 -11.59 -20.58 0.25
N SER A 138 -10.74 -20.40 1.26
CA SER A 138 -11.02 -19.55 2.41
C SER A 138 -11.18 -18.09 2.01
N VAL A 139 -10.39 -17.58 1.05
CA VAL A 139 -10.55 -16.23 0.51
C VAL A 139 -11.89 -16.12 -0.22
N LEU A 140 -12.21 -17.07 -1.09
CA LEU A 140 -13.49 -17.07 -1.81
C LEU A 140 -14.67 -17.09 -0.83
N LEU A 141 -14.61 -17.96 0.18
CA LEU A 141 -15.69 -18.07 1.17
C LEU A 141 -15.95 -16.74 1.90
N LYS A 142 -14.90 -16.01 2.24
CA LYS A 142 -15.00 -14.79 3.06
C LYS A 142 -15.19 -13.51 2.21
N ALA A 143 -14.57 -13.43 1.05
CA ALA A 143 -14.54 -12.21 0.24
C ALA A 143 -15.38 -12.26 -1.04
N LYS A 144 -16.13 -13.35 -1.28
CA LYS A 144 -16.94 -13.52 -2.49
C LYS A 144 -17.87 -12.35 -2.78
N ASN A 145 -18.49 -11.80 -1.73
CA ASN A 145 -19.48 -10.73 -1.84
C ASN A 145 -18.88 -9.35 -1.53
N ALA A 146 -17.55 -9.21 -1.54
CA ALA A 146 -16.92 -7.91 -1.33
C ALA A 146 -17.19 -6.97 -2.51
N ASP A 147 -17.41 -5.68 -2.22
CA ASP A 147 -17.72 -4.65 -3.21
C ASP A 147 -16.51 -4.29 -4.08
N TYR A 148 -15.32 -4.28 -3.49
CA TYR A 148 -14.08 -3.89 -4.18
C TYR A 148 -12.97 -4.91 -3.98
N TRP A 149 -12.14 -5.04 -5.01
CA TRP A 149 -10.93 -5.85 -5.01
C TRP A 149 -9.72 -4.98 -5.38
N ARG A 150 -8.84 -4.73 -4.41
CA ARG A 150 -7.57 -4.03 -4.65
C ARG A 150 -6.51 -5.02 -5.12
N VAL A 151 -5.84 -4.71 -6.24
CA VAL A 151 -4.80 -5.54 -6.85
C VAL A 151 -3.54 -4.73 -7.09
N ILE A 152 -2.40 -5.24 -6.64
CA ILE A 152 -1.08 -4.76 -7.07
C ILE A 152 -0.48 -5.81 -7.99
N ASN A 153 0.05 -5.39 -9.12
CA ASN A 153 0.70 -6.28 -10.08
C ASN A 153 1.93 -5.63 -10.73
N SER A 154 2.66 -6.43 -11.52
CA SER A 154 3.84 -6.02 -12.28
C SER A 154 3.79 -6.64 -13.68
N TYR A 155 2.80 -6.25 -14.49
CA TYR A 155 2.64 -6.76 -15.84
C TYR A 155 3.28 -5.83 -16.89
N ASP A 156 3.92 -6.43 -17.89
CA ASP A 156 4.45 -5.73 -19.08
C ASP A 156 3.34 -5.43 -20.11
N GLU A 157 2.23 -6.18 -20.04
CA GLU A 157 1.08 -6.08 -20.93
C GLU A 157 -0.12 -5.47 -20.21
N PRO A 158 -1.09 -4.90 -20.94
CA PRO A 158 -2.32 -4.41 -20.34
C PRO A 158 -2.99 -5.48 -19.47
N PHE A 159 -3.30 -5.11 -18.25
CA PHE A 159 -4.05 -5.94 -17.33
C PHE A 159 -5.53 -5.82 -17.68
N THR A 160 -6.23 -6.95 -17.89
CA THR A 160 -7.62 -6.98 -18.31
C THR A 160 -8.40 -8.04 -17.54
N TYR A 161 -9.73 -7.89 -17.48
CA TYR A 161 -10.62 -8.91 -16.91
C TYR A 161 -10.47 -10.26 -17.62
N ASP A 162 -10.40 -10.27 -18.95
CA ASP A 162 -10.22 -11.48 -19.74
C ASP A 162 -8.92 -12.21 -19.41
N LYS A 163 -7.83 -11.43 -19.12
CA LYS A 163 -6.55 -12.01 -18.73
C LYS A 163 -6.66 -12.66 -17.35
N LEU A 164 -7.25 -11.97 -16.38
CA LEU A 164 -7.48 -12.50 -15.04
C LEU A 164 -8.32 -13.78 -15.08
N GLU A 165 -9.41 -13.80 -15.82
CA GLU A 165 -10.30 -14.96 -15.92
C GLU A 165 -9.59 -16.18 -16.53
N ARG A 166 -8.73 -15.97 -17.54
CA ARG A 166 -7.91 -17.04 -18.12
C ARG A 166 -6.82 -17.54 -17.16
N GLU A 167 -6.28 -16.67 -16.32
CA GLU A 167 -5.29 -17.05 -15.30
C GLU A 167 -5.92 -17.92 -14.20
N ASN A 168 -7.15 -17.58 -13.79
CA ASN A 168 -7.88 -18.35 -12.79
C ASN A 168 -9.39 -18.07 -12.86
N GLU A 169 -10.15 -19.10 -13.27
CA GLU A 169 -11.62 -19.03 -13.38
C GLU A 169 -12.33 -18.67 -12.04
N LEU A 170 -11.68 -18.96 -10.90
CA LEU A 170 -12.24 -18.61 -9.59
C LEU A 170 -12.43 -17.10 -9.42
N TYR A 171 -11.68 -16.27 -10.15
CA TYR A 171 -11.79 -14.80 -10.02
C TYR A 171 -13.17 -14.29 -10.46
N SER A 172 -13.79 -14.94 -11.44
CA SER A 172 -15.14 -14.61 -11.91
C SER A 172 -16.25 -14.91 -10.88
N LEU A 173 -15.92 -15.61 -9.78
CA LEU A 173 -16.87 -15.87 -8.71
C LEU A 173 -17.02 -14.73 -7.72
N PHE A 174 -16.04 -13.81 -7.66
CA PHE A 174 -16.10 -12.63 -6.78
C PHE A 174 -17.05 -11.58 -7.36
N ASP A 175 -17.87 -10.98 -6.52
CA ASP A 175 -18.81 -9.93 -6.94
C ASP A 175 -18.06 -8.67 -7.41
N ALA A 176 -16.96 -8.29 -6.76
CA ALA A 176 -16.09 -7.22 -7.24
C ALA A 176 -15.59 -7.43 -8.67
N PHE A 177 -15.33 -8.68 -9.09
CA PHE A 177 -14.96 -9.00 -10.47
C PHE A 177 -16.14 -8.83 -11.43
N LYS A 178 -17.31 -9.38 -11.11
CA LYS A 178 -18.54 -9.30 -11.94
C LYS A 178 -18.99 -7.85 -12.13
N GLU A 179 -18.94 -7.06 -11.07
CA GLU A 179 -19.36 -5.66 -11.04
C GLU A 179 -18.28 -4.69 -11.54
N ARG A 180 -17.12 -5.23 -11.95
CA ARG A 180 -15.98 -4.45 -12.48
C ARG A 180 -15.43 -3.43 -11.49
N ASN A 181 -15.34 -3.79 -10.23
CA ASN A 181 -14.81 -3.00 -9.13
C ASN A 181 -13.39 -3.42 -8.71
N LEU A 182 -12.53 -3.76 -9.67
CA LEU A 182 -11.11 -3.98 -9.42
C LEU A 182 -10.36 -2.66 -9.44
N LEU A 183 -9.64 -2.39 -8.35
CA LEU A 183 -8.73 -1.26 -8.19
C LEU A 183 -7.30 -1.76 -8.39
N VAL A 184 -6.71 -1.42 -9.51
CA VAL A 184 -5.43 -1.99 -9.95
C VAL A 184 -4.32 -0.94 -9.91
N CYS A 185 -3.20 -1.34 -9.33
CA CYS A 185 -1.94 -0.62 -9.40
C CYS A 185 -0.92 -1.46 -10.18
N ASN A 186 -0.51 -1.00 -11.37
CA ASN A 186 0.63 -1.57 -12.06
C ASN A 186 1.91 -0.86 -11.62
N VAL A 187 2.73 -1.54 -10.83
CA VAL A 187 3.95 -0.95 -10.24
C VAL A 187 4.99 -0.53 -11.27
N ARG A 188 4.88 -1.01 -12.51
CA ARG A 188 5.76 -0.59 -13.62
C ARG A 188 5.37 0.78 -14.19
N GLU A 189 4.15 1.24 -13.95
CA GLU A 189 3.61 2.47 -14.52
C GLU A 189 3.65 3.65 -13.54
N CYS A 190 3.69 3.40 -12.23
CA CYS A 190 3.43 4.45 -11.24
C CYS A 190 4.44 4.58 -10.10
N GLY A 191 5.56 3.89 -10.10
CA GLY A 191 6.56 4.00 -9.03
C GLY A 191 6.00 3.73 -7.61
N TYR A 192 5.07 2.78 -7.50
CA TYR A 192 4.34 2.51 -6.26
C TYR A 192 5.29 2.21 -5.09
N PHE A 193 6.25 1.32 -5.27
CA PHE A 193 7.16 0.93 -4.19
C PHE A 193 8.18 2.02 -3.83
N GLU A 194 8.45 2.95 -4.74
CA GLU A 194 9.42 4.02 -4.53
C GLU A 194 8.80 5.26 -3.88
N GLN A 195 7.51 5.49 -4.06
CA GLN A 195 6.87 6.76 -3.69
C GLN A 195 5.71 6.62 -2.71
N SER A 196 4.87 5.58 -2.85
CA SER A 196 3.59 5.53 -2.14
C SER A 196 3.71 5.54 -0.62
N GLN A 197 4.80 5.03 -0.05
CA GLN A 197 5.05 5.06 1.38
C GLN A 197 5.27 6.49 1.92
N TYR A 198 5.65 7.41 1.05
CA TYR A 198 5.90 8.82 1.39
C TYR A 198 4.74 9.75 0.96
N GLU A 199 3.72 9.20 0.34
CA GLU A 199 2.52 9.89 -0.12
C GLU A 199 1.25 9.19 0.39
N PRO A 200 1.11 8.97 1.71
CA PRO A 200 -0.07 8.28 2.26
C PRO A 200 -1.37 9.06 2.06
N ASP A 201 -1.30 10.38 1.97
CA ASP A 201 -2.40 11.26 1.62
C ASP A 201 -2.92 11.02 0.18
N ILE A 202 -2.02 10.81 -0.78
CA ILE A 202 -2.36 10.46 -2.16
C ILE A 202 -2.97 9.05 -2.24
N LEU A 203 -2.40 8.08 -1.51
CA LEU A 203 -3.00 6.74 -1.43
C LEU A 203 -4.42 6.77 -0.83
N LEU A 204 -4.61 7.59 0.21
CA LEU A 204 -5.91 7.77 0.84
C LEU A 204 -6.90 8.41 -0.14
N ALA A 205 -6.48 9.45 -0.88
CA ALA A 205 -7.29 10.08 -1.89
C ALA A 205 -7.68 9.11 -3.03
N ASP A 206 -6.76 8.24 -3.47
CA ASP A 206 -7.06 7.20 -4.47
C ASP A 206 -8.22 6.30 -4.01
N PHE A 207 -8.20 5.84 -2.76
CA PHE A 207 -9.26 4.98 -2.24
C PHE A 207 -10.56 5.75 -2.01
N ILE A 208 -10.52 6.97 -1.48
CA ILE A 208 -11.73 7.80 -1.33
C ILE A 208 -12.37 8.07 -2.69
N TYR A 209 -11.58 8.34 -3.72
CA TYR A 209 -12.08 8.53 -5.08
C TYR A 209 -12.92 7.35 -5.59
N HIS A 210 -12.57 6.13 -5.19
CA HIS A 210 -13.30 4.94 -5.60
C HIS A 210 -14.46 4.57 -4.68
N PHE A 211 -14.30 4.79 -3.38
CA PHE A 211 -15.27 4.39 -2.37
C PHE A 211 -16.35 5.47 -2.14
N HIS A 212 -15.94 6.73 -2.12
CA HIS A 212 -16.76 7.89 -1.77
C HIS A 212 -16.38 9.13 -2.61
N PRO A 213 -16.52 9.07 -3.96
CA PRO A 213 -16.09 10.17 -4.84
C PRO A 213 -16.77 11.50 -4.49
N GLU A 214 -17.97 11.46 -3.92
CA GLU A 214 -18.74 12.64 -3.49
C GLU A 214 -18.09 13.42 -2.32
N LEU A 215 -17.14 12.81 -1.61
CA LEU A 215 -16.44 13.47 -0.50
C LEU A 215 -15.22 14.28 -0.95
N LEU A 216 -14.76 14.07 -2.19
CA LEU A 216 -13.60 14.80 -2.71
C LEU A 216 -14.01 16.18 -3.21
N GLU A 217 -13.78 17.19 -2.36
CA GLU A 217 -14.10 18.60 -2.61
C GLU A 217 -12.84 19.48 -2.55
N ASN A 218 -12.98 20.76 -2.85
CA ASN A 218 -11.94 21.78 -2.79
C ASN A 218 -10.69 21.41 -3.61
N GLU A 219 -9.55 21.25 -2.96
CA GLU A 219 -8.28 20.90 -3.62
C GLU A 219 -8.30 19.52 -4.31
N TRP A 220 -9.28 18.67 -3.95
CA TRP A 220 -9.45 17.31 -4.48
C TRP A 220 -10.59 17.19 -5.52
N GLU A 221 -11.31 18.27 -5.82
CA GLU A 221 -12.50 18.25 -6.71
C GLU A 221 -12.22 17.65 -8.11
N ASN A 222 -11.02 17.88 -8.65
CA ASN A 222 -10.62 17.33 -9.95
C ASN A 222 -9.54 16.25 -9.83
N TYR A 223 -9.51 15.55 -8.70
CA TYR A 223 -8.52 14.54 -8.43
C TYR A 223 -8.59 13.38 -9.42
N THR A 224 -7.42 12.92 -9.84
CA THR A 224 -7.28 11.73 -10.68
C THR A 224 -6.36 10.74 -9.96
N PRO A 225 -6.80 9.50 -9.73
CA PRO A 225 -6.02 8.49 -9.03
C PRO A 225 -4.62 8.29 -9.62
N LYS A 226 -3.61 8.37 -8.74
CA LYS A 226 -2.21 8.21 -9.11
C LYS A 226 -1.81 6.73 -9.17
N TYR A 227 -2.14 5.96 -8.14
CA TYR A 227 -1.70 4.58 -7.97
C TYR A 227 -2.76 3.57 -8.34
N PHE A 228 -3.95 3.69 -7.75
CA PHE A 228 -5.03 2.73 -7.94
C PHE A 228 -6.07 3.25 -8.92
N LYS A 229 -6.18 2.58 -10.06
CA LYS A 229 -7.18 2.92 -11.08
C LYS A 229 -8.17 1.78 -11.22
N ARG A 230 -9.43 2.12 -11.48
CA ARG A 230 -10.42 1.10 -11.81
C ARG A 230 -10.01 0.41 -13.11
N LEU A 231 -10.00 -0.93 -13.10
CA LEU A 231 -9.67 -1.70 -14.28
C LEU A 231 -10.74 -1.47 -15.36
N VAL A 232 -10.33 -0.98 -16.52
CA VAL A 232 -11.20 -0.71 -17.67
C VAL A 232 -10.94 -1.81 -18.70
N LYS A 233 -11.99 -2.58 -19.06
CA LYS A 233 -12.06 -3.67 -20.08
C LYS A 233 -10.84 -4.58 -20.23
#